data_783e67e305c1af7df7fea4c295881942
#
_entry.id   783e67e305c1af7df7fea4c295881942
#
_cell.length_a   1.000
_cell.length_b   1.000
_cell.length_c   1.000
_cell.angle_alpha   90.00
_cell.angle_beta   90.00
_cell.angle_gamma   90.00
#
_symmetry.space_group_name_H-M   'P 1'
#
loop_
_entity.id
_entity.type
_entity.pdbx_description
1 polymer ?
#
loop_
_entity_poly.entity_id
_entity_poly.type
_entity_poly.pdbx_seq_one_letter_code
_entity_poly.pdbx_strand_id
1 'polypeptide(L)'
;MNCAIMQPTFLPWAGYFNLMSQVDHFILLDDVQLEKQSWQTRNLLLLNGDARWVSLPVKHDNLSQSIRDTEFLDTSRWSAKLMRSFQQNYGKHIHYAAARDILDLLEFQPEDTLSTFNEQVIRETAKRLGIRAHIHRAGDLRISGKRSARLISICQYFDAEEYLSPVGSADYLSEDSFAEKTTISLKFQKYKPLLYPQKGSQEFVSHLSIVDVVANLGWDGARQYILKGVIDE
;
A
#
# COMPACT_ATOMS: atom_id res chain seq x y z
N MET A 1 19.14 12.71 -0.78
CA MET A 1 17.97 11.99 -0.20
C MET A 1 17.07 11.52 -1.30
N ASN A 2 16.29 10.45 -1.08
CA ASN A 2 15.33 9.95 -2.07
C ASN A 2 13.92 9.84 -1.48
N CYS A 3 12.90 9.91 -2.34
CA CYS A 3 11.52 9.80 -1.94
C CYS A 3 10.68 8.94 -2.90
N ALA A 4 9.57 8.42 -2.38
CA ALA A 4 8.50 7.78 -3.16
C ALA A 4 7.15 8.35 -2.73
N ILE A 5 6.23 8.45 -3.67
CA ILE A 5 4.89 9.02 -3.47
C ILE A 5 3.87 8.01 -3.96
N MET A 6 2.99 7.57 -3.07
CA MET A 6 1.94 6.57 -3.36
C MET A 6 0.65 6.91 -2.62
N GLN A 7 -0.47 6.57 -3.19
CA GLN A 7 -1.75 6.65 -2.48
C GLN A 7 -1.78 5.63 -1.31
N PRO A 8 -2.45 5.95 -0.17
CA PRO A 8 -2.60 5.00 0.93
C PRO A 8 -3.50 3.84 0.52
N THR A 9 -2.91 2.67 0.35
CA THR A 9 -3.56 1.45 -0.13
C THR A 9 -4.06 0.59 1.03
N PHE A 10 -5.25 0.00 0.90
CA PHE A 10 -5.78 -0.96 1.88
C PHE A 10 -5.02 -2.28 1.82
N LEU A 11 -4.48 -2.75 2.96
CA LEU A 11 -3.71 -4.00 3.09
C LEU A 11 -2.73 -4.21 1.93
N PRO A 12 -1.73 -3.34 1.72
CA PRO A 12 -0.91 -3.32 0.52
C PRO A 12 -0.23 -4.66 0.22
N TRP A 13 0.09 -4.89 -1.06
CA TRP A 13 0.90 -6.02 -1.48
C TRP A 13 2.40 -5.79 -1.23
N ALA A 14 3.21 -6.84 -1.37
CA ALA A 14 4.64 -6.78 -1.07
C ALA A 14 5.42 -5.71 -1.83
N GLY A 15 5.06 -5.43 -3.09
CA GLY A 15 5.72 -4.39 -3.90
C GLY A 15 5.54 -2.97 -3.35
N TYR A 16 4.45 -2.69 -2.65
CA TYR A 16 4.25 -1.42 -1.96
C TYR A 16 5.31 -1.22 -0.85
N PHE A 17 5.53 -2.25 -0.05
CA PHE A 17 6.53 -2.24 1.02
C PHE A 17 7.97 -2.32 0.49
N ASN A 18 8.18 -2.99 -0.65
CA ASN A 18 9.46 -2.94 -1.35
C ASN A 18 9.80 -1.51 -1.80
N LEU A 19 8.86 -0.79 -2.43
CA LEU A 19 9.05 0.61 -2.79
C LEU A 19 9.43 1.45 -1.57
N MET A 20 8.66 1.30 -0.48
CA MET A 20 8.89 2.02 0.77
C MET A 20 10.25 1.70 1.39
N SER A 21 10.74 0.47 1.26
CA SER A 21 12.03 0.05 1.85
C SER A 21 13.26 0.66 1.16
N GLN A 22 13.09 1.26 -0.02
CA GLN A 22 14.17 1.79 -0.85
C GLN A 22 14.33 3.31 -0.73
N VAL A 23 13.53 4.00 0.10
CA VAL A 23 13.51 5.46 0.17
C VAL A 23 13.67 5.98 1.59
N ASP A 24 14.17 7.22 1.69
CA ASP A 24 14.26 7.94 2.96
C ASP A 24 12.90 8.49 3.39
N HIS A 25 12.13 9.04 2.42
CA HIS A 25 10.81 9.61 2.64
C HIS A 25 9.76 8.92 1.78
N PHE A 26 8.71 8.42 2.42
CA PHE A 26 7.56 7.82 1.75
C PHE A 26 6.31 8.68 1.98
N ILE A 27 5.75 9.23 0.93
CA ILE A 27 4.65 10.17 1.00
C ILE A 27 3.34 9.50 0.60
N LEU A 28 2.39 9.46 1.53
CA LEU A 28 1.02 9.01 1.29
C LEU A 28 0.24 10.12 0.61
N LEU A 29 -0.05 9.96 -0.67
CA LEU A 29 -0.81 10.92 -1.48
C LEU A 29 -2.30 10.75 -1.20
N ASP A 30 -2.78 11.33 -0.11
CA ASP A 30 -4.10 11.09 0.46
C ASP A 30 -5.15 12.15 0.09
N ASP A 31 -4.74 13.32 -0.37
CA ASP A 31 -5.59 14.45 -0.73
C ASP A 31 -5.93 14.53 -2.23
N VAL A 32 -5.79 13.40 -2.91
CA VAL A 32 -6.25 13.21 -4.29
C VAL A 32 -7.61 12.52 -4.34
N GLN A 33 -8.28 12.61 -5.47
CA GLN A 33 -9.59 12.01 -5.69
C GLN A 33 -9.58 10.49 -5.43
N LEU A 34 -10.60 10.01 -4.73
CA LEU A 34 -10.85 8.59 -4.55
C LEU A 34 -11.41 8.00 -5.85
N GLU A 35 -10.73 7.00 -6.38
CA GLU A 35 -11.24 6.22 -7.51
C GLU A 35 -12.13 5.07 -7.02
N LYS A 36 -13.22 4.83 -7.73
CA LYS A 36 -14.10 3.69 -7.42
C LYS A 36 -13.38 2.37 -7.63
N GLN A 37 -13.60 1.45 -6.69
CA GLN A 37 -13.04 0.09 -6.77
C GLN A 37 -11.51 0.05 -6.92
N SER A 38 -10.83 1.03 -6.36
CA SER A 38 -9.38 1.14 -6.38
C SER A 38 -8.71 0.43 -5.21
N TRP A 39 -7.40 0.31 -5.27
CA TRP A 39 -6.58 -0.31 -4.23
C TRP A 39 -6.63 0.42 -2.88
N GLN A 40 -7.11 1.65 -2.84
CA GLN A 40 -7.30 2.40 -1.59
C GLN A 40 -8.41 1.77 -0.74
N THR A 41 -9.43 1.17 -1.38
CA THR A 41 -10.61 0.62 -0.71
C THR A 41 -10.68 -0.89 -0.72
N ARG A 42 -9.83 -1.59 -1.46
CA ARG A 42 -9.87 -3.06 -1.57
C ARG A 42 -8.52 -3.68 -1.87
N ASN A 43 -8.35 -4.93 -1.49
CA ASN A 43 -7.19 -5.73 -1.90
C ASN A 43 -7.55 -7.22 -2.02
N LEU A 44 -6.62 -8.02 -2.54
CA LEU A 44 -6.79 -9.44 -2.79
C LEU A 44 -6.26 -10.29 -1.63
N LEU A 45 -7.09 -11.24 -1.17
CA LEU A 45 -6.69 -12.34 -0.30
C LEU A 45 -6.97 -13.67 -1.00
N LEU A 46 -6.26 -14.72 -0.61
CA LEU A 46 -6.52 -16.08 -1.08
C LEU A 46 -7.65 -16.70 -0.26
N LEU A 47 -8.85 -16.72 -0.79
CA LEU A 47 -10.04 -17.24 -0.10
C LEU A 47 -10.68 -18.36 -0.92
N ASN A 48 -10.85 -19.54 -0.30
CA ASN A 48 -11.37 -20.76 -0.95
C ASN A 48 -10.57 -21.19 -2.18
N GLY A 49 -9.24 -21.00 -2.14
CA GLY A 49 -8.34 -21.37 -3.23
C GLY A 49 -8.19 -20.32 -4.35
N ASP A 50 -8.97 -19.24 -4.33
CA ASP A 50 -8.97 -18.18 -5.34
C ASP A 50 -8.58 -16.83 -4.78
N ALA A 51 -8.01 -15.97 -5.62
CA ALA A 51 -7.85 -14.56 -5.29
C ALA A 51 -9.20 -13.86 -5.23
N ARG A 52 -9.58 -13.36 -4.08
CA ARG A 52 -10.86 -12.67 -3.84
C ARG A 52 -10.64 -11.26 -3.31
N TRP A 53 -11.41 -10.32 -3.85
CA TRP A 53 -11.42 -8.95 -3.34
C TRP A 53 -12.05 -8.88 -1.95
N VAL A 54 -11.31 -8.25 -1.05
CA VAL A 54 -11.82 -7.80 0.25
C VAL A 54 -11.89 -6.28 0.19
N SER A 55 -13.08 -5.72 0.40
CA SER A 55 -13.34 -4.28 0.22
C SER A 55 -13.79 -3.65 1.52
N LEU A 56 -13.29 -2.45 1.80
CA LEU A 56 -13.74 -1.60 2.90
C LEU A 56 -15.12 -1.01 2.60
N PRO A 57 -15.99 -0.90 3.58
CA PRO A 57 -17.30 -0.27 3.45
C PRO A 57 -17.16 1.26 3.56
N VAL A 58 -16.86 1.94 2.46
CA VAL A 58 -16.67 3.39 2.41
C VAL A 58 -17.90 4.11 1.86
N LYS A 59 -18.13 5.35 2.33
CA LYS A 59 -19.12 6.25 1.75
C LYS A 59 -18.62 6.82 0.42
N HIS A 60 -19.53 6.97 -0.53
CA HIS A 60 -19.29 7.62 -1.82
C HIS A 60 -20.28 8.77 -1.97
N ASP A 61 -19.94 9.94 -1.44
CA ASP A 61 -20.84 11.08 -1.39
C ASP A 61 -20.85 11.88 -2.71
N ASN A 62 -19.69 11.97 -3.37
CA ASN A 62 -19.58 12.67 -4.65
C ASN A 62 -18.36 12.18 -5.45
N LEU A 63 -18.29 12.60 -6.73
CA LEU A 63 -17.22 12.17 -7.64
C LEU A 63 -15.86 12.85 -7.37
N SER A 64 -15.83 13.97 -6.66
CA SER A 64 -14.60 14.70 -6.34
C SER A 64 -14.08 14.44 -4.92
N GLN A 65 -14.68 13.48 -4.22
CA GLN A 65 -14.29 13.09 -2.87
C GLN A 65 -12.83 12.67 -2.83
N SER A 66 -12.07 13.21 -1.88
CA SER A 66 -10.68 12.83 -1.67
C SER A 66 -10.56 11.54 -0.83
N ILE A 67 -9.43 10.86 -0.91
CA ILE A 67 -9.12 9.71 -0.03
C ILE A 67 -9.13 10.18 1.43
N ARG A 68 -8.59 11.37 1.69
CA ARG A 68 -8.47 11.98 3.02
C ARG A 68 -9.82 12.21 3.69
N ASP A 69 -10.84 12.62 2.92
CA ASP A 69 -12.15 13.00 3.44
C ASP A 69 -13.18 11.86 3.35
N THR A 70 -12.75 10.68 2.93
CA THR A 70 -13.62 9.53 2.78
C THR A 70 -13.88 8.87 4.13
N GLU A 71 -15.13 8.82 4.53
CA GLU A 71 -15.63 8.18 5.75
C GLU A 71 -16.06 6.73 5.48
N PHE A 72 -16.23 5.97 6.55
CA PHE A 72 -16.75 4.62 6.50
C PHE A 72 -18.29 4.58 6.63
N LEU A 73 -18.89 3.55 6.02
CA LEU A 73 -20.24 3.11 6.34
C LEU A 73 -20.24 2.34 7.66
N ASP A 74 -21.39 1.75 8.04
CA ASP A 74 -21.45 0.87 9.22
C ASP A 74 -20.46 -0.30 9.10
N THR A 75 -19.42 -0.28 9.92
CA THR A 75 -18.34 -1.27 9.97
C THR A 75 -18.59 -2.38 10.99
N SER A 76 -19.67 -2.29 11.80
CA SER A 76 -19.92 -3.16 12.96
C SER A 76 -19.91 -4.66 12.66
N ARG A 77 -20.35 -5.05 11.47
CA ARG A 77 -20.39 -6.46 11.01
C ARG A 77 -19.23 -6.82 10.07
N TRP A 78 -18.59 -5.82 9.48
CA TRP A 78 -17.58 -6.02 8.45
C TRP A 78 -16.32 -6.70 9.02
N SER A 79 -15.74 -6.16 10.09
CA SER A 79 -14.53 -6.71 10.72
C SER A 79 -14.76 -8.14 11.19
N ALA A 80 -15.88 -8.41 11.86
CA ALA A 80 -16.22 -9.77 12.29
C ALA A 80 -16.38 -10.77 11.14
N LYS A 81 -16.92 -10.32 10.01
CA LYS A 81 -17.04 -11.16 8.79
C LYS A 81 -15.66 -11.44 8.19
N LEU A 82 -14.81 -10.42 8.08
CA LEU A 82 -13.45 -10.56 7.57
C LEU A 82 -12.63 -11.51 8.45
N MET A 83 -12.66 -11.33 9.77
CA MET A 83 -11.92 -12.18 10.70
C MET A 83 -12.36 -13.65 10.63
N ARG A 84 -13.65 -13.93 10.51
CA ARG A 84 -14.15 -15.30 10.32
C ARG A 84 -13.67 -15.92 9.00
N SER A 85 -13.75 -15.14 7.91
CA SER A 85 -13.28 -15.58 6.60
C SER A 85 -11.76 -15.84 6.62
N PHE A 86 -11.00 -14.97 7.26
CA PHE A 86 -9.57 -15.14 7.41
C PHE A 86 -9.22 -16.39 8.24
N GLN A 87 -9.86 -16.58 9.39
CA GLN A 87 -9.68 -17.78 10.22
C GLN A 87 -9.96 -19.06 9.44
N GLN A 88 -11.03 -19.08 8.65
CA GLN A 88 -11.43 -20.25 7.85
C GLN A 88 -10.37 -20.60 6.79
N ASN A 89 -9.80 -19.59 6.13
CA ASN A 89 -8.89 -19.78 5.00
C ASN A 89 -7.41 -19.87 5.44
N TYR A 90 -7.02 -19.07 6.42
CA TYR A 90 -5.61 -18.95 6.87
C TYR A 90 -5.31 -19.63 8.21
N GLY A 91 -6.31 -20.07 8.97
CA GLY A 91 -6.14 -20.61 10.32
C GLY A 91 -5.21 -21.83 10.45
N LYS A 92 -4.91 -22.50 9.33
CA LYS A 92 -3.96 -23.62 9.27
C LYS A 92 -2.58 -23.23 8.72
N HIS A 93 -2.31 -21.94 8.45
CA HIS A 93 -0.99 -21.48 8.02
C HIS A 93 -0.03 -21.47 9.21
N ILE A 94 1.23 -21.78 8.96
CA ILE A 94 2.25 -21.88 10.02
C ILE A 94 2.46 -20.55 10.75
N HIS A 95 2.28 -19.41 10.04
CA HIS A 95 2.43 -18.07 10.58
C HIS A 95 1.09 -17.33 10.70
N TYR A 96 -0.01 -18.07 10.91
CA TYR A 96 -1.34 -17.47 11.06
C TYR A 96 -1.40 -16.33 12.07
N ALA A 97 -0.78 -16.54 13.24
CA ALA A 97 -0.76 -15.52 14.30
C ALA A 97 -0.10 -14.21 13.84
N ALA A 98 1.03 -14.30 13.11
CA ALA A 98 1.72 -13.13 12.57
C ALA A 98 0.87 -12.37 11.54
N ALA A 99 0.15 -13.08 10.67
CA ALA A 99 -0.75 -12.46 9.70
C ALA A 99 -2.01 -11.88 10.36
N ARG A 100 -2.50 -12.53 11.42
CA ARG A 100 -3.62 -12.03 12.22
C ARG A 100 -3.29 -10.70 12.88
N ASP A 101 -2.07 -10.50 13.34
CA ASP A 101 -1.62 -9.21 13.89
C ASP A 101 -1.88 -8.01 12.96
N ILE A 102 -1.82 -8.22 11.63
CA ILE A 102 -2.16 -7.17 10.64
C ILE A 102 -3.67 -6.91 10.65
N LEU A 103 -4.47 -7.97 10.71
CA LEU A 103 -5.94 -7.83 10.70
C LEU A 103 -6.49 -7.30 12.01
N ASP A 104 -5.81 -7.53 13.13
CA ASP A 104 -6.16 -6.97 14.42
C ASP A 104 -5.96 -5.43 14.45
N LEU A 105 -5.18 -4.86 13.50
CA LEU A 105 -5.10 -3.41 13.27
C LEU A 105 -6.36 -2.82 12.60
N LEU A 106 -7.25 -3.67 12.07
CA LEU A 106 -8.46 -3.24 11.37
C LEU A 106 -9.61 -2.94 12.36
N GLU A 107 -9.28 -2.21 13.42
CA GLU A 107 -10.23 -1.67 14.39
C GLU A 107 -10.57 -0.23 14.01
N PHE A 108 -11.84 0.00 13.67
CA PHE A 108 -12.31 1.33 13.28
C PHE A 108 -12.58 2.20 14.51
N GLN A 109 -12.05 3.42 14.50
CA GLN A 109 -12.38 4.45 15.44
C GLN A 109 -13.44 5.40 14.84
N PRO A 110 -14.29 6.05 15.64
CA PRO A 110 -15.35 6.92 15.12
C PRO A 110 -14.85 8.08 14.24
N GLU A 111 -13.62 8.55 14.49
CA GLU A 111 -12.97 9.64 13.78
C GLU A 111 -12.15 9.20 12.57
N ASP A 112 -12.05 7.89 12.29
CA ASP A 112 -11.26 7.40 11.19
C ASP A 112 -11.82 7.80 9.84
N THR A 113 -10.93 8.28 8.99
CA THR A 113 -11.14 8.39 7.54
C THR A 113 -10.38 7.26 6.83
N LEU A 114 -10.68 7.04 5.55
CA LEU A 114 -9.97 6.05 4.75
C LEU A 114 -8.44 6.27 4.76
N SER A 115 -8.02 7.54 4.76
CA SER A 115 -6.59 7.91 4.82
C SER A 115 -5.96 7.52 6.15
N THR A 116 -6.52 7.94 7.28
CA THR A 116 -5.95 7.67 8.61
C THR A 116 -5.94 6.19 8.93
N PHE A 117 -6.99 5.47 8.56
CA PHE A 117 -7.09 4.03 8.73
C PHE A 117 -6.03 3.26 7.92
N ASN A 118 -5.91 3.54 6.62
CA ASN A 118 -4.89 2.90 5.78
C ASN A 118 -3.47 3.26 6.24
N GLU A 119 -3.24 4.53 6.61
CA GLU A 119 -1.95 4.98 7.14
C GLU A 119 -1.54 4.19 8.39
N GLN A 120 -2.44 4.00 9.36
CA GLN A 120 -2.16 3.23 10.58
C GLN A 120 -1.72 1.80 10.24
N VAL A 121 -2.48 1.11 9.39
CA VAL A 121 -2.16 -0.26 8.96
C VAL A 121 -0.83 -0.32 8.22
N ILE A 122 -0.56 0.63 7.33
CA ILE A 122 0.70 0.74 6.57
C ILE A 122 1.88 0.94 7.53
N ARG A 123 1.79 1.90 8.47
CA ARG A 123 2.87 2.22 9.42
C ARG A 123 3.22 1.03 10.31
N GLU A 124 2.22 0.40 10.90
CA GLU A 124 2.47 -0.74 11.81
C GLU A 124 3.02 -1.96 11.05
N THR A 125 2.53 -2.21 9.84
CA THR A 125 3.07 -3.27 8.97
C THR A 125 4.51 -2.96 8.56
N ALA A 126 4.81 -1.73 8.13
CA ALA A 126 6.16 -1.30 7.77
C ALA A 126 7.14 -1.43 8.94
N LYS A 127 6.73 -1.02 10.15
CA LYS A 127 7.51 -1.16 11.38
C LYS A 127 7.86 -2.63 11.66
N ARG A 128 6.89 -3.55 11.56
CA ARG A 128 7.11 -5.00 11.76
C ARG A 128 8.00 -5.60 10.67
N LEU A 129 7.94 -5.09 9.46
CA LEU A 129 8.85 -5.46 8.36
C LEU A 129 10.25 -4.83 8.51
N GLY A 130 10.47 -3.98 9.52
CA GLY A 130 11.75 -3.31 9.77
C GLY A 130 12.10 -2.24 8.73
N ILE A 131 11.11 -1.66 8.06
CA ILE A 131 11.27 -0.54 7.10
C ILE A 131 11.50 0.75 7.89
N ARG A 132 12.48 1.56 7.44
CA ARG A 132 12.95 2.75 8.16
C ARG A 132 12.52 4.06 7.51
N ALA A 133 11.83 4.03 6.39
CA ALA A 133 11.38 5.23 5.69
C ALA A 133 10.52 6.13 6.61
N HIS A 134 10.73 7.44 6.51
CA HIS A 134 9.87 8.42 7.16
C HIS A 134 8.58 8.56 6.36
N ILE A 135 7.45 8.21 6.97
CA ILE A 135 6.14 8.23 6.30
C ILE A 135 5.46 9.57 6.58
N HIS A 136 4.97 10.25 5.55
CA HIS A 136 4.27 11.53 5.62
C HIS A 136 2.94 11.47 4.88
N ARG A 137 1.96 12.31 5.25
CA ARG A 137 0.74 12.53 4.45
C ARG A 137 0.89 13.78 3.60
N ALA A 138 0.60 13.69 2.30
CA ALA A 138 0.68 14.82 1.37
C ALA A 138 -0.28 15.95 1.75
N GLY A 139 -1.48 15.61 2.25
CA GLY A 139 -2.46 16.59 2.68
C GLY A 139 -2.04 17.44 3.88
N ASP A 140 -1.05 17.01 4.67
CA ASP A 140 -0.52 17.80 5.80
C ASP A 140 0.59 18.77 5.37
N LEU A 141 1.20 18.56 4.19
CA LEU A 141 2.30 19.39 3.69
C LEU A 141 1.84 20.73 3.11
N ARG A 142 0.55 20.90 2.84
CA ARG A 142 -0.04 22.11 2.23
C ARG A 142 0.63 22.52 0.90
N ILE A 143 1.10 21.55 0.15
CA ILE A 143 1.73 21.75 -1.16
C ILE A 143 0.64 21.72 -2.23
N SER A 144 0.53 22.81 -2.99
CA SER A 144 -0.42 22.92 -4.11
C SER A 144 0.18 22.35 -5.41
N GLY A 145 -0.67 22.15 -6.41
CA GLY A 145 -0.28 21.66 -7.73
C GLY A 145 -1.10 20.46 -8.18
N LYS A 146 -0.87 20.04 -9.40
CA LYS A 146 -1.55 18.89 -10.03
C LYS A 146 -0.54 18.05 -10.78
N ARG A 147 -0.82 16.73 -10.90
CA ARG A 147 0.00 15.79 -11.67
C ARG A 147 1.49 15.90 -11.32
N SER A 148 2.37 15.82 -12.30
CA SER A 148 3.84 15.84 -12.11
C SER A 148 4.37 17.09 -11.44
N ALA A 149 3.77 18.28 -11.69
CA ALA A 149 4.19 19.51 -11.02
C ALA A 149 4.07 19.41 -9.49
N ARG A 150 3.00 18.79 -8.99
CA ARG A 150 2.83 18.55 -7.55
C ARG A 150 3.84 17.54 -7.01
N LEU A 151 4.11 16.46 -7.75
CA LEU A 151 5.11 15.46 -7.33
C LEU A 151 6.49 16.10 -7.22
N ILE A 152 6.87 16.96 -8.18
CA ILE A 152 8.12 17.73 -8.15
C ILE A 152 8.17 18.62 -6.89
N SER A 153 7.09 19.36 -6.60
CA SER A 153 7.04 20.24 -5.42
C SER A 153 7.14 19.45 -4.11
N ILE A 154 6.55 18.26 -4.02
CA ILE A 154 6.70 17.38 -2.86
C ILE A 154 8.14 16.90 -2.73
N CYS A 155 8.76 16.45 -3.81
CA CYS A 155 10.17 16.03 -3.79
C CYS A 155 11.10 17.17 -3.37
N GLN A 156 10.88 18.38 -3.87
CA GLN A 156 11.63 19.59 -3.48
C GLN A 156 11.46 19.95 -2.00
N TYR A 157 10.27 19.76 -1.45
CA TYR A 157 10.01 20.02 -0.02
C TYR A 157 10.87 19.14 0.91
N PHE A 158 11.22 17.93 0.46
CA PHE A 158 12.09 17.00 1.18
C PHE A 158 13.56 17.05 0.71
N ASP A 159 13.95 18.02 -0.08
CA ASP A 159 15.29 18.12 -0.68
C ASP A 159 15.72 16.81 -1.36
N ALA A 160 14.77 16.12 -1.98
CA ALA A 160 15.03 14.84 -2.64
C ALA A 160 15.75 15.05 -3.98
N GLU A 161 16.86 14.35 -4.14
CA GLU A 161 17.65 14.30 -5.39
C GLU A 161 17.13 13.22 -6.34
N GLU A 162 16.37 12.27 -5.80
CA GLU A 162 15.81 11.14 -6.54
C GLU A 162 14.35 10.89 -6.16
N TYR A 163 13.51 10.69 -7.17
CA TYR A 163 12.13 10.22 -7.05
C TYR A 163 12.02 8.79 -7.56
N LEU A 164 11.76 7.84 -6.65
CA LEU A 164 11.49 6.45 -6.99
C LEU A 164 9.99 6.25 -7.17
N SER A 165 9.57 6.04 -8.42
CA SER A 165 8.17 5.91 -8.82
C SER A 165 7.79 4.46 -9.07
N PRO A 166 6.54 4.03 -8.79
CA PRO A 166 6.04 2.75 -9.26
C PRO A 166 5.95 2.74 -10.79
N VAL A 167 6.16 1.58 -11.42
CA VAL A 167 6.14 1.42 -12.88
C VAL A 167 4.83 1.89 -13.51
N GLY A 168 3.70 1.69 -12.81
CA GLY A 168 2.37 2.12 -13.30
C GLY A 168 2.21 3.64 -13.50
N SER A 169 3.19 4.43 -13.05
CA SER A 169 3.20 5.89 -13.24
C SER A 169 4.01 6.35 -14.47
N ALA A 170 4.67 5.44 -15.18
CA ALA A 170 5.64 5.78 -16.22
C ALA A 170 5.02 6.61 -17.36
N ASP A 171 3.86 6.19 -17.84
CA ASP A 171 3.22 6.83 -18.99
C ASP A 171 2.89 8.31 -18.71
N TYR A 172 2.19 8.61 -17.62
CA TYR A 172 1.80 9.98 -17.31
C TYR A 172 3.00 10.87 -16.92
N LEU A 173 4.05 10.32 -16.31
CA LEU A 173 5.27 11.06 -15.98
C LEU A 173 6.05 11.43 -17.25
N SER A 174 6.04 10.55 -18.25
CA SER A 174 6.59 10.83 -19.58
C SER A 174 5.76 11.89 -20.32
N GLU A 175 4.43 11.73 -20.37
CA GLU A 175 3.52 12.71 -20.99
C GLU A 175 3.67 14.12 -20.40
N ASP A 176 3.84 14.20 -19.08
CA ASP A 176 4.03 15.47 -18.35
C ASP A 176 5.45 16.02 -18.46
N SER A 177 6.37 15.36 -19.17
CA SER A 177 7.79 15.75 -19.30
C SER A 177 8.45 16.00 -17.94
N PHE A 178 8.26 15.07 -16.97
CA PHE A 178 8.78 15.22 -15.61
C PHE A 178 10.28 15.54 -15.60
N ALA A 179 11.08 14.77 -16.35
CA ALA A 179 12.53 14.91 -16.38
C ALA A 179 13.02 16.26 -16.95
N GLU A 180 12.20 16.93 -17.79
CA GLU A 180 12.54 18.25 -18.37
C GLU A 180 12.24 19.39 -17.40
N LYS A 181 11.37 19.17 -16.41
CA LYS A 181 10.88 20.20 -15.48
C LYS A 181 11.66 20.27 -14.17
N THR A 182 12.57 19.36 -13.95
CA THR A 182 13.32 19.29 -12.69
C THR A 182 14.67 18.60 -12.87
N THR A 183 15.60 18.89 -11.95
CA THR A 183 16.88 18.18 -11.85
C THR A 183 16.79 16.91 -11.00
N ILE A 184 15.62 16.60 -10.44
CA ILE A 184 15.39 15.41 -9.64
C ILE A 184 15.45 14.18 -10.55
N SER A 185 16.31 13.23 -10.21
CA SER A 185 16.44 11.97 -10.93
C SER A 185 15.19 11.12 -10.80
N LEU A 186 14.52 10.80 -11.91
CA LEU A 186 13.37 9.89 -11.91
C LEU A 186 13.85 8.46 -12.11
N LYS A 187 13.53 7.60 -11.16
CA LYS A 187 13.73 6.15 -11.25
C LYS A 187 12.43 5.40 -11.11
N PHE A 188 12.34 4.23 -11.73
CA PHE A 188 11.20 3.35 -11.59
C PHE A 188 11.55 2.12 -10.77
N GLN A 189 10.63 1.73 -9.91
CA GLN A 189 10.76 0.53 -9.11
C GLN A 189 10.94 -0.69 -10.00
N LYS A 190 11.98 -1.48 -9.73
CA LYS A 190 12.23 -2.77 -10.38
C LYS A 190 11.89 -3.88 -9.39
N TYR A 191 10.60 -4.19 -9.24
CA TYR A 191 10.12 -5.24 -8.34
C TYR A 191 9.30 -6.29 -9.10
N LYS A 192 9.69 -7.54 -8.97
CA LYS A 192 8.95 -8.68 -9.49
C LYS A 192 8.60 -9.62 -8.34
N PRO A 193 7.32 -9.97 -8.15
CA PRO A 193 6.94 -10.98 -7.17
C PRO A 193 7.66 -12.30 -7.44
N LEU A 194 8.39 -12.81 -6.45
CA LEU A 194 8.99 -14.13 -6.49
C LEU A 194 7.97 -15.19 -6.11
N LEU A 195 8.22 -16.43 -6.47
CA LEU A 195 7.42 -17.55 -6.00
C LEU A 195 7.70 -17.81 -4.51
N TYR A 196 6.65 -18.04 -3.74
CA TYR A 196 6.72 -18.55 -2.37
C TYR A 196 5.65 -19.63 -2.15
N PRO A 197 5.82 -20.54 -1.21
CA PRO A 197 4.81 -21.55 -0.91
C PRO A 197 3.50 -20.88 -0.47
N GLN A 198 2.45 -20.99 -1.29
CA GLN A 198 1.11 -20.50 -0.98
C GLN A 198 0.22 -21.67 -0.60
N LYS A 199 -0.14 -21.75 0.68
CA LYS A 199 -1.05 -22.77 1.16
C LYS A 199 -2.47 -22.43 0.73
N GLY A 200 -3.15 -23.39 0.11
CA GLY A 200 -4.55 -23.25 -0.29
C GLY A 200 -4.76 -22.88 -1.76
N SER A 201 -3.70 -22.64 -2.53
CA SER A 201 -3.76 -22.49 -3.99
C SER A 201 -3.13 -23.69 -4.69
N GLN A 202 -3.62 -24.01 -5.89
CA GLN A 202 -2.99 -25.02 -6.78
C GLN A 202 -1.85 -24.39 -7.59
N GLU A 203 -2.00 -23.12 -7.98
CA GLU A 203 -1.02 -22.35 -8.71
C GLU A 203 -0.66 -21.09 -7.94
N PHE A 204 0.54 -20.55 -8.19
CA PHE A 204 0.98 -19.33 -7.56
C PHE A 204 0.13 -18.13 -8.02
N VAL A 205 -0.45 -17.42 -7.05
CA VAL A 205 -1.20 -16.18 -7.27
C VAL A 205 -0.37 -14.99 -6.83
N SER A 206 0.07 -14.17 -7.79
CA SER A 206 0.86 -12.98 -7.52
C SER A 206 0.00 -11.81 -7.01
N HIS A 207 0.66 -10.79 -6.46
CA HIS A 207 0.04 -9.50 -6.05
C HIS A 207 -1.06 -9.60 -4.99
N LEU A 208 -1.09 -10.68 -4.20
CA LEU A 208 -1.92 -10.73 -3.00
C LEU A 208 -1.43 -9.72 -1.96
N SER A 209 -2.31 -9.35 -1.05
CA SER A 209 -1.96 -8.54 0.14
C SER A 209 -0.76 -9.12 0.88
N ILE A 210 0.02 -8.27 1.53
CA ILE A 210 1.12 -8.67 2.43
C ILE A 210 0.66 -9.66 3.52
N VAL A 211 -0.62 -9.67 3.84
CA VAL A 211 -1.24 -10.64 4.78
C VAL A 211 -0.98 -12.08 4.33
N ASP A 212 -1.11 -12.38 3.02
CA ASP A 212 -0.84 -13.71 2.49
C ASP A 212 0.65 -14.07 2.60
N VAL A 213 1.53 -13.16 2.25
CA VAL A 213 2.98 -13.34 2.38
C VAL A 213 3.37 -13.63 3.83
N VAL A 214 2.86 -12.83 4.77
CA VAL A 214 3.16 -13.01 6.21
C VAL A 214 2.56 -14.32 6.74
N ALA A 215 1.37 -14.72 6.31
CA ALA A 215 0.76 -15.98 6.72
C ALA A 215 1.58 -17.21 6.30
N ASN A 216 2.25 -17.13 5.15
CA ASN A 216 3.05 -18.23 4.61
C ASN A 216 4.52 -18.18 5.06
N LEU A 217 5.13 -17.00 5.21
CA LEU A 217 6.56 -16.81 5.45
C LEU A 217 6.92 -16.26 6.84
N GLY A 218 5.96 -15.78 7.60
CA GLY A 218 6.18 -15.01 8.83
C GLY A 218 6.78 -13.62 8.55
N TRP A 219 7.05 -12.84 9.61
CA TRP A 219 7.57 -11.47 9.46
C TRP A 219 8.98 -11.43 8.86
N ASP A 220 9.89 -12.31 9.31
CA ASP A 220 11.26 -12.36 8.81
C ASP A 220 11.31 -12.81 7.35
N GLY A 221 10.54 -13.86 7.01
CA GLY A 221 10.42 -14.32 5.62
C GLY A 221 9.78 -13.27 4.70
N ALA A 222 8.74 -12.57 5.16
CA ALA A 222 8.12 -11.48 4.43
C ALA A 222 9.09 -10.32 4.20
N ARG A 223 9.88 -9.94 5.21
CA ARG A 223 10.95 -8.94 5.08
C ARG A 223 11.96 -9.33 4.01
N GLN A 224 12.46 -10.57 4.04
CA GLN A 224 13.39 -11.05 3.03
C GLN A 224 12.76 -11.08 1.63
N TYR A 225 11.48 -11.46 1.54
CA TYR A 225 10.73 -11.50 0.30
C TYR A 225 10.61 -10.13 -0.36
N ILE A 226 10.28 -9.09 0.41
CA ILE A 226 10.18 -7.73 -0.13
C ILE A 226 11.53 -7.18 -0.60
N LEU A 227 12.64 -7.56 0.05
CA LEU A 227 13.98 -7.10 -0.32
C LEU A 227 14.55 -7.83 -1.54
N LYS A 228 14.24 -9.11 -1.71
CA LYS A 228 14.77 -9.94 -2.81
C LYS A 228 14.06 -9.77 -4.15
N GLY A 229 12.86 -9.22 -4.17
CA GLY A 229 12.10 -9.00 -5.41
C GLY A 229 12.67 -7.92 -6.32
N VAL A 230 13.79 -7.27 -5.97
CA VAL A 230 14.49 -6.31 -6.82
C VAL A 230 15.22 -7.09 -7.93
N ILE A 231 14.97 -6.70 -9.18
CA ILE A 231 15.68 -7.25 -10.33
C ILE A 231 16.93 -6.40 -10.54
N ASP A 232 18.11 -6.97 -10.26
CA ASP A 232 19.37 -6.40 -10.72
C ASP A 232 19.45 -6.54 -12.25
N GLU A 233 19.96 -5.52 -12.94
CA GLU A 233 20.24 -5.57 -14.40
C GLU A 233 21.45 -6.41 -14.69
#